data_3bf2141b9468a9b0f5bfba6221f40aff
#
_entry.id   3bf2141b9468a9b0f5bfba6221f40aff
#
_cell.length_a   1.000
_cell.length_b   1.000
_cell.length_c   1.000
_cell.angle_alpha   90.00
_cell.angle_beta   90.00
_cell.angle_gamma   90.00
#
_symmetry.space_group_name_H-M   'P 1'
#
loop_
_entity.id
_entity.type
_entity.pdbx_description
1 polymer ?
#
loop_
_entity_poly.entity_id
_entity_poly.type
_entity_poly.pdbx_seq_one_letter_code
_entity_poly.pdbx_strand_id
1 'polypeptide(L)'
;MRYLKLSLIALLLVPTLALAKIKSVDEVVVYKSKHLMQLKRNGKVVKSYKVVFGKNPVGHKQYEGDSRTPEGRYTLNWKKKNSTYYRAIQVSYPNAQDRARAKKLGRSPGGSIMIHGQKPHWKGIEDYLTRMNWTDGCIAVTNPEMDEIWAMVDTGTPIEIFP
;
A
#
# COMPACT_ATOMS: atom_id res chain seq x y z
N MET A 1 0.17 -76.59 2.59
CA MET A 1 -0.30 -75.48 3.42
C MET A 1 0.35 -74.20 2.88
N ARG A 2 -0.43 -73.31 2.18
CA ARG A 2 0.06 -72.05 1.60
C ARG A 2 -0.33 -70.94 2.55
N TYR A 3 0.64 -70.25 3.19
CA TYR A 3 0.41 -69.07 4.02
C TYR A 3 0.18 -67.85 3.15
N LEU A 4 -1.05 -67.31 3.16
CA LEU A 4 -1.40 -66.07 2.53
C LEU A 4 -0.94 -64.91 3.42
N LYS A 5 0.10 -64.16 2.98
CA LYS A 5 0.57 -62.96 3.69
C LYS A 5 -0.36 -61.80 3.32
N LEU A 6 -1.22 -61.38 4.25
CA LEU A 6 -1.96 -60.12 4.15
C LEU A 6 -0.99 -58.93 4.45
N SER A 7 -0.69 -58.16 3.40
CA SER A 7 0.02 -56.90 3.58
C SER A 7 -0.98 -55.78 3.92
N LEU A 8 -0.90 -55.29 5.12
CA LEU A 8 -1.68 -54.14 5.62
C LEU A 8 -1.05 -52.84 5.08
N ILE A 9 -1.64 -52.23 4.06
CA ILE A 9 -1.22 -50.91 3.55
C ILE A 9 -1.83 -49.85 4.49
N ALA A 10 -1.01 -49.26 5.34
CA ALA A 10 -1.40 -48.13 6.16
C ALA A 10 -1.44 -46.88 5.28
N LEU A 11 -2.64 -46.39 4.98
CA LEU A 11 -2.86 -45.12 4.27
C LEU A 11 -2.56 -43.96 5.22
N LEU A 12 -1.38 -43.37 5.07
CA LEU A 12 -1.00 -42.16 5.83
C LEU A 12 -1.82 -40.94 5.30
N LEU A 13 -2.85 -40.56 6.05
CA LEU A 13 -3.54 -39.28 5.86
C LEU A 13 -2.58 -38.14 6.22
N VAL A 14 -1.96 -37.52 5.21
CA VAL A 14 -1.21 -36.28 5.39
C VAL A 14 -2.23 -35.13 5.46
N PRO A 15 -2.35 -34.41 6.59
CA PRO A 15 -3.24 -33.26 6.65
C PRO A 15 -2.70 -32.18 5.72
N THR A 16 -3.43 -31.89 4.64
CA THR A 16 -3.16 -30.72 3.81
C THR A 16 -3.50 -29.46 4.63
N LEU A 17 -2.48 -28.77 5.14
CA LEU A 17 -2.65 -27.41 5.67
C LEU A 17 -3.11 -26.52 4.51
N ALA A 18 -4.42 -26.27 4.44
CA ALA A 18 -4.95 -25.23 3.56
C ALA A 18 -4.41 -23.88 4.06
N LEU A 19 -3.46 -23.27 3.32
CA LEU A 19 -3.06 -21.90 3.56
C LEU A 19 -4.31 -21.01 3.43
N ALA A 20 -4.79 -20.50 4.57
CA ALA A 20 -5.91 -19.58 4.58
C ALA A 20 -5.53 -18.35 3.73
N LYS A 21 -6.23 -18.11 2.62
CA LYS A 21 -6.04 -16.93 1.79
C LYS A 21 -6.24 -15.69 2.66
N ILE A 22 -5.23 -14.81 2.72
CA ILE A 22 -5.35 -13.54 3.43
C ILE A 22 -6.55 -12.79 2.84
N LYS A 23 -7.53 -12.48 3.70
CA LYS A 23 -8.74 -11.78 3.28
C LYS A 23 -8.40 -10.35 2.88
N SER A 24 -8.80 -9.93 1.67
CA SER A 24 -8.62 -8.57 1.18
C SER A 24 -9.36 -7.55 2.04
N VAL A 25 -8.85 -6.32 2.06
CA VAL A 25 -9.51 -5.16 2.68
C VAL A 25 -10.40 -4.48 1.66
N ASP A 26 -11.40 -3.75 2.14
CA ASP A 26 -12.38 -3.04 1.30
C ASP A 26 -12.17 -1.53 1.29
N GLU A 27 -11.30 -1.01 2.17
CA GLU A 27 -10.98 0.41 2.24
C GLU A 27 -9.57 0.64 2.81
N VAL A 28 -8.89 1.67 2.30
CA VAL A 28 -7.67 2.25 2.88
C VAL A 28 -7.97 3.67 3.33
N VAL A 29 -7.58 4.02 4.56
CA VAL A 29 -7.76 5.38 5.10
C VAL A 29 -6.41 5.92 5.57
N VAL A 30 -6.10 7.14 5.19
CA VAL A 30 -4.84 7.82 5.54
C VAL A 30 -5.14 9.13 6.26
N TYR A 31 -4.50 9.35 7.39
CA TYR A 31 -4.53 10.59 8.18
C TYR A 31 -3.14 11.21 8.16
N LYS A 32 -2.95 12.27 7.37
CA LYS A 32 -1.64 12.90 7.15
C LYS A 32 -1.09 13.51 8.44
N SER A 33 -1.91 14.24 9.19
CA SER A 33 -1.52 14.86 10.47
C SER A 33 -1.11 13.85 11.54
N LYS A 34 -1.59 12.59 11.42
CA LYS A 34 -1.29 11.51 12.37
C LYS A 34 -0.17 10.59 11.88
N HIS A 35 0.35 10.79 10.67
CA HIS A 35 1.26 9.84 10.01
C HIS A 35 0.75 8.41 10.05
N LEU A 36 -0.56 8.21 9.80
CA LEU A 36 -1.27 6.96 10.00
C LEU A 36 -1.97 6.52 8.71
N MET A 37 -1.76 5.26 8.34
CA MET A 37 -2.57 4.56 7.34
C MET A 37 -3.25 3.36 7.97
N GLN A 38 -4.54 3.19 7.71
CA GLN A 38 -5.36 2.10 8.19
C GLN A 38 -5.94 1.29 7.03
N LEU A 39 -5.83 -0.02 7.13
CA LEU A 39 -6.56 -0.94 6.27
C LEU A 39 -7.84 -1.36 6.99
N LYS A 40 -8.98 -1.24 6.31
CA LYS A 40 -10.29 -1.57 6.88
C LYS A 40 -10.96 -2.71 6.11
N ARG A 41 -11.79 -3.45 6.84
CA ARG A 41 -12.68 -4.48 6.32
C ARG A 41 -14.00 -4.41 7.04
N ASN A 42 -15.12 -4.25 6.28
CA ASN A 42 -16.47 -4.08 6.82
C ASN A 42 -16.51 -2.95 7.88
N GLY A 43 -15.88 -1.81 7.58
CA GLY A 43 -15.78 -0.64 8.45
C GLY A 43 -14.86 -0.79 9.66
N LYS A 44 -14.28 -1.97 9.92
CA LYS A 44 -13.38 -2.22 11.05
C LYS A 44 -11.91 -2.13 10.62
N VAL A 45 -11.09 -1.47 11.43
CA VAL A 45 -9.63 -1.44 11.23
C VAL A 45 -9.06 -2.83 11.48
N VAL A 46 -8.35 -3.38 10.49
CA VAL A 46 -7.69 -4.69 10.57
C VAL A 46 -6.17 -4.57 10.67
N LYS A 47 -5.60 -3.47 10.16
CA LYS A 47 -4.17 -3.13 10.26
C LYS A 47 -3.98 -1.63 10.31
N SER A 48 -2.91 -1.20 10.96
CA SER A 48 -2.48 0.21 11.01
C SER A 48 -0.98 0.29 10.79
N TYR A 49 -0.53 1.30 10.04
CA TYR A 49 0.87 1.52 9.70
C TYR A 49 1.25 2.98 9.94
N LYS A 50 2.46 3.20 10.42
CA LYS A 50 3.07 4.51 10.40
C LYS A 50 3.54 4.81 8.98
N VAL A 51 3.18 5.99 8.46
CA VAL A 51 3.52 6.39 7.09
C VAL A 51 4.20 7.74 7.05
N VAL A 52 4.98 7.95 6.00
CA VAL A 52 5.59 9.25 5.69
C VAL A 52 5.15 9.73 4.31
N PHE A 53 5.23 11.03 4.08
CA PHE A 53 4.64 11.72 2.95
C PHE A 53 5.66 12.53 2.16
N GLY A 54 5.16 13.38 1.27
CA GLY A 54 5.94 14.39 0.59
C GLY A 54 6.58 15.38 1.56
N LYS A 55 7.72 15.95 1.18
CA LYS A 55 8.51 16.92 1.96
C LYS A 55 7.71 18.14 2.43
N ASN A 56 6.63 18.47 1.73
CA ASN A 56 5.68 19.51 2.12
C ASN A 56 4.35 18.83 2.52
N PRO A 57 4.19 18.33 3.76
CA PRO A 57 3.08 17.44 4.11
C PRO A 57 1.73 18.15 4.30
N VAL A 58 1.75 19.47 4.51
CA VAL A 58 0.54 20.23 4.87
C VAL A 58 -0.25 20.62 3.62
N GLY A 59 -1.55 20.32 3.65
CA GLY A 59 -2.48 20.67 2.59
C GLY A 59 -2.47 19.72 1.40
N HIS A 60 -3.47 19.87 0.55
CA HIS A 60 -3.67 19.07 -0.64
C HIS A 60 -2.66 19.40 -1.75
N LYS A 61 -2.25 18.38 -2.51
CA LYS A 61 -1.40 18.54 -3.71
C LYS A 61 -2.07 19.44 -4.74
N GLN A 62 -1.35 20.47 -5.23
CA GLN A 62 -1.86 21.48 -6.15
C GLN A 62 -1.31 21.30 -7.57
N TYR A 63 -0.01 20.97 -7.71
CA TYR A 63 0.68 20.86 -8.98
C TYR A 63 1.92 19.95 -8.87
N GLU A 64 2.49 19.59 -9.97
CA GLU A 64 3.73 18.84 -10.06
C GLU A 64 4.91 19.60 -9.43
N GLY A 65 5.68 18.91 -8.58
CA GLY A 65 6.84 19.49 -7.90
C GLY A 65 6.53 20.22 -6.59
N ASP A 66 5.27 20.30 -6.14
CA ASP A 66 4.92 20.93 -4.86
C ASP A 66 5.26 20.06 -3.63
N SER A 67 5.73 18.84 -3.86
CA SER A 67 6.09 17.84 -2.84
C SER A 67 4.98 17.56 -1.82
N ARG A 68 3.71 17.78 -2.20
CA ARG A 68 2.54 17.47 -1.39
C ARG A 68 1.94 16.13 -1.74
N THR A 69 1.38 15.46 -0.75
CA THR A 69 0.53 14.28 -0.93
C THR A 69 -0.92 14.75 -1.14
N PRO A 70 -1.65 14.22 -2.13
CA PRO A 70 -3.03 14.62 -2.35
C PRO A 70 -3.94 14.24 -1.18
N GLU A 71 -5.02 15.00 -0.99
CA GLU A 71 -6.09 14.76 -0.05
C GLU A 71 -7.40 14.50 -0.82
N GLY A 72 -8.29 13.69 -0.24
CA GLY A 72 -9.58 13.33 -0.84
C GLY A 72 -9.67 11.84 -1.18
N ARG A 73 -10.68 11.52 -2.02
CA ARG A 73 -11.01 10.14 -2.39
C ARG A 73 -10.40 9.76 -3.72
N TYR A 74 -9.76 8.61 -3.73
CA TYR A 74 -9.10 7.99 -4.89
C TYR A 74 -9.34 6.49 -4.91
N THR A 75 -8.76 5.82 -5.90
CA THR A 75 -8.76 4.37 -6.04
C THR A 75 -7.32 3.87 -6.18
N LEU A 76 -7.03 2.71 -5.68
CA LEU A 76 -5.77 2.01 -5.86
C LEU A 76 -5.84 1.19 -7.15
N ASN A 77 -5.28 1.73 -8.26
CA ASN A 77 -5.57 1.25 -9.61
C ASN A 77 -4.77 0.01 -10.02
N TRP A 78 -3.45 0.02 -9.80
CA TRP A 78 -2.57 -1.05 -10.22
C TRP A 78 -1.38 -1.21 -9.27
N LYS A 79 -0.73 -2.38 -9.38
CA LYS A 79 0.35 -2.82 -8.50
C LYS A 79 1.60 -3.07 -9.33
N LYS A 80 2.77 -2.57 -8.87
CA LYS A 80 4.08 -2.75 -9.49
C LYS A 80 4.99 -3.53 -8.56
N LYS A 81 5.23 -4.82 -8.86
CA LYS A 81 6.04 -5.74 -8.04
C LYS A 81 7.52 -5.30 -7.97
N ASN A 82 8.08 -4.88 -9.10
CA ASN A 82 9.48 -4.47 -9.21
C ASN A 82 9.55 -2.95 -9.38
N SER A 83 9.26 -2.21 -8.32
CA SER A 83 9.40 -0.77 -8.26
C SER A 83 10.82 -0.40 -7.82
N THR A 84 11.29 0.80 -8.21
CA THR A 84 12.52 1.41 -7.65
C THR A 84 12.47 1.50 -6.12
N TYR A 85 11.26 1.61 -5.56
CA TYR A 85 11.00 1.62 -4.13
C TYR A 85 10.36 0.29 -3.67
N TYR A 86 10.98 -0.84 -4.04
CA TYR A 86 10.58 -2.20 -3.70
C TYR A 86 9.28 -2.65 -4.38
N ARG A 87 8.12 -2.32 -3.84
CA ARG A 87 6.78 -2.54 -4.39
C ARG A 87 5.99 -1.25 -4.32
N ALA A 88 5.05 -1.07 -5.25
CA ALA A 88 4.22 0.13 -5.28
C ALA A 88 2.79 -0.17 -5.72
N ILE A 89 1.82 0.56 -5.14
CA ILE A 89 0.42 0.55 -5.53
C ILE A 89 0.03 1.98 -5.91
N GLN A 90 -0.51 2.17 -7.11
CA GLN A 90 -0.85 3.50 -7.62
C GLN A 90 -2.14 4.03 -7.03
N VAL A 91 -2.10 5.27 -6.55
CA VAL A 91 -3.27 6.10 -6.24
C VAL A 91 -3.75 6.78 -7.52
N SER A 92 -5.06 6.82 -7.79
CA SER A 92 -5.67 7.35 -9.02
C SER A 92 -5.60 8.89 -9.14
N TYR A 93 -4.63 9.52 -8.49
CA TYR A 93 -4.30 10.94 -8.67
C TYR A 93 -3.62 11.16 -10.03
N PRO A 94 -3.93 12.25 -10.77
CA PRO A 94 -4.95 13.27 -10.51
C PRO A 94 -6.35 12.87 -10.99
N ASN A 95 -7.37 13.19 -10.20
CA ASN A 95 -8.76 13.13 -10.64
C ASN A 95 -9.16 14.39 -11.46
N ALA A 96 -10.43 14.54 -11.85
CA ALA A 96 -10.89 15.66 -12.66
C ALA A 96 -10.74 17.01 -11.92
N GLN A 97 -11.00 17.03 -10.62
CA GLN A 97 -10.90 18.24 -9.79
C GLN A 97 -9.44 18.67 -9.62
N ASP A 98 -8.52 17.72 -9.45
CA ASP A 98 -7.09 18.00 -9.35
C ASP A 98 -6.54 18.61 -10.64
N ARG A 99 -6.92 18.05 -11.79
CA ARG A 99 -6.57 18.60 -13.10
C ARG A 99 -7.13 20.01 -13.30
N ALA A 100 -8.38 20.24 -12.93
CA ALA A 100 -9.00 21.57 -13.04
C ALA A 100 -8.32 22.61 -12.15
N ARG A 101 -7.90 22.21 -10.94
CA ARG A 101 -7.18 23.07 -9.98
C ARG A 101 -5.80 23.44 -10.52
N ALA A 102 -5.03 22.47 -10.96
CA ALA A 102 -3.70 22.71 -11.55
C ALA A 102 -3.78 23.58 -12.82
N LYS A 103 -4.77 23.36 -13.68
CA LYS A 103 -5.03 24.18 -14.86
C LYS A 103 -5.29 25.65 -14.50
N LYS A 104 -6.07 25.94 -13.44
CA LYS A 104 -6.28 27.33 -12.96
C LYS A 104 -4.99 28.00 -12.50
N LEU A 105 -4.00 27.23 -12.06
CA LEU A 105 -2.67 27.71 -11.69
C LEU A 105 -1.71 27.78 -12.86
N GLY A 106 -2.12 27.43 -14.08
CA GLY A 106 -1.23 27.34 -15.24
C GLY A 106 -0.16 26.24 -15.11
N ARG A 107 -0.40 25.18 -14.32
CA ARG A 107 0.58 24.15 -13.99
C ARG A 107 0.08 22.76 -14.37
N SER A 108 1.03 21.82 -14.55
CA SER A 108 0.74 20.39 -14.61
C SER A 108 0.31 19.88 -13.24
N PRO A 109 -0.72 19.04 -13.10
CA PRO A 109 -1.02 18.40 -11.82
C PRO A 109 0.04 17.38 -11.40
N GLY A 110 0.84 16.88 -12.37
CA GLY A 110 1.71 15.74 -12.19
C GLY A 110 0.91 14.43 -12.09
N GLY A 111 1.51 13.43 -11.43
CA GLY A 111 0.92 12.11 -11.27
C GLY A 111 1.84 11.20 -10.49
N SER A 112 1.72 9.88 -10.75
CA SER A 112 2.60 8.86 -10.16
C SER A 112 2.64 8.88 -8.63
N ILE A 113 1.52 9.22 -7.98
CA ILE A 113 1.37 9.09 -6.54
C ILE A 113 1.15 7.62 -6.21
N MET A 114 1.99 7.09 -5.29
CA MET A 114 2.02 5.68 -4.94
C MET A 114 1.99 5.49 -3.43
N ILE A 115 1.46 4.34 -2.97
CA ILE A 115 1.89 3.71 -1.72
C ILE A 115 3.07 2.82 -2.08
N HIS A 116 4.23 2.95 -1.41
CA HIS A 116 5.42 2.18 -1.76
C HIS A 116 6.33 1.92 -0.55
N GLY A 117 7.23 0.96 -0.71
CA GLY A 117 8.28 0.67 0.26
C GLY A 117 9.47 1.63 0.17
N GLN A 118 10.62 1.16 0.61
CA GLN A 118 11.89 1.88 0.61
C GLN A 118 12.83 1.28 -0.44
N LYS A 119 13.82 2.05 -0.92
CA LYS A 119 14.80 1.51 -1.87
C LYS A 119 15.57 0.35 -1.22
N PRO A 120 15.72 -0.80 -1.90
CA PRO A 120 16.36 -1.98 -1.31
C PRO A 120 17.80 -1.76 -0.82
N HIS A 121 18.51 -0.77 -1.37
CA HIS A 121 19.88 -0.44 -0.97
C HIS A 121 19.96 0.53 0.23
N TRP A 122 18.83 0.98 0.78
CA TRP A 122 18.78 1.84 1.98
C TRP A 122 18.76 1.02 3.28
N LYS A 123 19.41 -0.14 3.26
CA LYS A 123 19.54 -0.98 4.45
C LYS A 123 20.30 -0.26 5.57
N GLY A 124 19.79 -0.38 6.79
CA GLY A 124 20.37 0.21 7.99
C GLY A 124 19.92 1.62 8.32
N ILE A 125 19.11 2.26 7.44
CA ILE A 125 18.53 3.58 7.70
C ILE A 125 17.00 3.55 7.66
N GLU A 126 16.38 2.38 7.63
CA GLU A 126 14.94 2.19 7.49
C GLU A 126 14.16 2.93 8.58
N ASP A 127 14.59 2.80 9.83
CA ASP A 127 13.98 3.47 10.97
C ASP A 127 14.07 5.00 10.89
N TYR A 128 15.20 5.52 10.39
CA TYR A 128 15.36 6.96 10.17
C TYR A 128 14.36 7.46 9.13
N LEU A 129 14.17 6.72 8.04
CA LEU A 129 13.23 7.07 6.97
C LEU A 129 11.76 7.04 7.40
N THR A 130 11.42 6.37 8.50
CA THR A 130 10.06 6.39 9.07
C THR A 130 9.77 7.63 9.94
N ARG A 131 10.77 8.50 10.16
CA ARG A 131 10.66 9.65 11.05
C ARG A 131 10.58 10.98 10.32
N MET A 132 10.78 10.99 9.00
CA MET A 132 10.82 12.21 8.20
C MET A 132 10.04 12.05 6.89
N ASN A 133 9.44 13.14 6.43
CA ASN A 133 8.79 13.18 5.12
C ASN A 133 9.86 13.39 4.03
N TRP A 134 10.09 12.39 3.20
CA TRP A 134 11.18 12.40 2.21
C TRP A 134 10.72 12.21 0.77
N THR A 135 9.44 11.90 0.54
CA THR A 135 8.93 11.66 -0.81
C THR A 135 8.60 12.97 -1.54
N ASP A 136 8.27 12.89 -2.81
CA ASP A 136 7.78 14.03 -3.59
C ASP A 136 6.24 14.01 -3.73
N GLY A 137 5.56 13.36 -2.77
CA GLY A 137 4.10 13.29 -2.68
C GLY A 137 3.54 11.88 -2.51
N CYS A 138 4.35 10.84 -2.62
CA CYS A 138 3.95 9.46 -2.36
C CYS A 138 3.76 9.19 -0.86
N ILE A 139 3.13 8.07 -0.54
CA ILE A 139 2.95 7.53 0.81
C ILE A 139 3.96 6.38 0.96
N ALA A 140 4.91 6.49 1.90
CA ALA A 140 5.92 5.47 2.08
C ALA A 140 5.80 4.75 3.42
N VAL A 141 6.09 3.44 3.38
CA VAL A 141 6.14 2.49 4.50
C VAL A 141 7.45 1.72 4.45
N THR A 142 7.73 0.89 5.46
CA THR A 142 8.84 -0.07 5.41
C THR A 142 8.57 -1.20 4.40
N ASN A 143 9.60 -1.90 3.96
CA ASN A 143 9.44 -3.01 3.00
C ASN A 143 8.61 -4.18 3.56
N PRO A 144 8.79 -4.62 4.83
CA PRO A 144 7.92 -5.63 5.42
C PRO A 144 6.44 -5.19 5.50
N GLU A 145 6.16 -3.94 5.87
CA GLU A 145 4.80 -3.39 5.88
C GLU A 145 4.22 -3.34 4.46
N MET A 146 5.04 -2.99 3.46
CA MET A 146 4.60 -3.00 2.06
C MET A 146 4.24 -4.40 1.57
N ASP A 147 4.88 -5.46 2.06
CA ASP A 147 4.52 -6.85 1.76
C ASP A 147 3.14 -7.22 2.32
N GLU A 148 2.84 -6.81 3.55
CA GLU A 148 1.52 -7.01 4.16
C GLU A 148 0.43 -6.25 3.39
N ILE A 149 0.67 -4.96 3.08
CA ILE A 149 -0.23 -4.12 2.31
C ILE A 149 -0.46 -4.73 0.92
N TRP A 150 0.59 -5.20 0.28
CA TRP A 150 0.53 -5.85 -1.02
C TRP A 150 -0.36 -7.10 -1.01
N ALA A 151 -0.30 -7.89 0.05
CA ALA A 151 -1.09 -9.11 0.18
C ALA A 151 -2.57 -8.84 0.49
N MET A 152 -2.88 -7.72 1.17
CA MET A 152 -4.23 -7.42 1.66
C MET A 152 -5.02 -6.45 0.79
N VAL A 153 -4.36 -5.60 0.01
CA VAL A 153 -4.99 -4.57 -0.81
C VAL A 153 -5.11 -5.06 -2.26
N ASP A 154 -6.31 -5.13 -2.78
CA ASP A 154 -6.56 -5.45 -4.19
C ASP A 154 -6.63 -4.18 -5.06
N THR A 155 -6.43 -4.34 -6.37
CA THR A 155 -6.70 -3.25 -7.34
C THR A 155 -8.19 -2.92 -7.32
N GLY A 156 -8.53 -1.64 -7.40
CA GLY A 156 -9.90 -1.14 -7.25
C GLY A 156 -10.26 -0.77 -5.81
N THR A 157 -9.44 -1.11 -4.80
CA THR A 157 -9.71 -0.71 -3.41
C THR A 157 -9.74 0.82 -3.29
N PRO A 158 -10.82 1.40 -2.71
CA PRO A 158 -10.88 2.83 -2.43
C PRO A 158 -9.85 3.24 -1.38
N ILE A 159 -9.33 4.45 -1.54
CA ILE A 159 -8.46 5.11 -0.57
C ILE A 159 -8.98 6.52 -0.29
N GLU A 160 -9.12 6.87 0.98
CA GLU A 160 -9.44 8.23 1.42
C GLU A 160 -8.28 8.82 2.22
N ILE A 161 -7.82 10.01 1.82
CA ILE A 161 -6.65 10.69 2.39
C ILE A 161 -7.13 11.98 3.05
N PHE A 162 -7.06 12.02 4.37
CA PHE A 162 -7.42 13.17 5.21
C PHE A 162 -6.18 14.03 5.54
N PRO A 163 -6.39 15.32 5.85
CA PRO A 163 -5.35 16.20 6.41
C PRO A 163 -4.64 15.66 7.62
#